data_83dd53218c0896c182e90c530519d66e
#
_entry.id   83dd53218c0896c182e90c530519d66e
#
_cell.length_a   1.000
_cell.length_b   1.000
_cell.length_c   1.000
_cell.angle_alpha   90.00
_cell.angle_beta   90.00
_cell.angle_gamma   90.00
#
_symmetry.space_group_name_H-M   'P 1'
#
loop_
_entity.id
_entity.type
_entity.pdbx_description
1 polymer ?
#
loop_
_entity_poly.entity_id
_entity_poly.type
_entity_poly.pdbx_seq_one_letter_code
_entity_poly.pdbx_strand_id
1 'polypeptide(L)'
;FSYDYGDLAKLTPMVKMHTLGSSFVPPGFHAGGLRYHGMAPLISHIADLGLIESAALKQVGCFEAGVQFARAEGILPAPEATHAVKGAIDEALRCKREGKAETILFNLCGHGHFDMQAYMDFFAGKLTDQVYDESELAMALAGLPSVAAE
;
A
#
# COMPACT_ATOMS: atom_id res chain seq x y z
N PHE A 1 -13.95 -6.76 4.34
CA PHE A 1 -13.87 -7.91 3.42
C PHE A 1 -15.26 -8.21 2.88
N SER A 2 -15.58 -7.75 1.67
CA SER A 2 -16.93 -7.79 1.08
C SER A 2 -16.87 -8.05 -0.42
N TYR A 3 -18.03 -8.35 -1.03
CA TYR A 3 -18.15 -8.43 -2.48
C TYR A 3 -18.15 -7.02 -3.08
N ASP A 4 -17.38 -6.83 -4.14
CA ASP A 4 -17.33 -5.58 -4.90
C ASP A 4 -16.90 -5.84 -6.35
N TYR A 5 -17.02 -4.82 -7.19
CA TYR A 5 -16.54 -4.82 -8.57
C TYR A 5 -15.11 -4.28 -8.65
N GLY A 6 -14.35 -4.74 -9.64
CA GLY A 6 -13.01 -4.22 -9.93
C GLY A 6 -13.01 -2.82 -10.56
N ASP A 7 -14.15 -2.35 -11.05
CA ASP A 7 -14.29 -1.06 -11.74
C ASP A 7 -15.62 -0.36 -11.42
N LEU A 8 -15.62 0.97 -11.59
CA LEU A 8 -16.77 1.82 -11.35
C LEU A 8 -17.96 1.51 -12.29
N ALA A 9 -17.68 1.08 -13.54
CA ALA A 9 -18.70 0.76 -14.52
C ALA A 9 -19.35 -0.60 -14.29
N LYS A 10 -18.85 -1.37 -13.31
CA LYS A 10 -19.36 -2.72 -12.94
C LYS A 10 -19.31 -3.72 -14.10
N LEU A 11 -18.29 -3.59 -14.97
CA LEU A 11 -18.06 -4.48 -16.11
C LEU A 11 -17.21 -5.70 -15.75
N THR A 12 -16.43 -5.60 -14.65
CA THR A 12 -15.65 -6.73 -14.12
C THR A 12 -16.55 -7.68 -13.31
N PRO A 13 -16.15 -8.94 -13.15
CA PRO A 13 -16.82 -9.85 -12.23
C PRO A 13 -16.85 -9.29 -10.80
N MET A 14 -17.95 -9.51 -10.11
CA MET A 14 -18.04 -9.22 -8.68
C MET A 14 -17.29 -10.30 -7.90
N VAL A 15 -16.35 -9.90 -7.06
CA VAL A 15 -15.49 -10.80 -6.29
C VAL A 15 -15.37 -10.33 -4.84
N LYS A 16 -15.12 -11.27 -3.94
CA LYS A 16 -14.92 -10.94 -2.51
C LYS A 16 -13.48 -10.47 -2.29
N MET A 17 -13.31 -9.29 -1.70
CA MET A 17 -12.02 -8.67 -1.47
C MET A 17 -12.07 -7.68 -0.29
N HIS A 18 -10.92 -7.30 0.24
CA HIS A 18 -10.83 -6.08 1.05
C HIS A 18 -11.02 -4.88 0.13
N THR A 19 -12.07 -4.11 0.34
CA THR A 19 -12.45 -3.01 -0.52
C THR A 19 -12.83 -1.75 0.27
N LEU A 20 -12.59 -0.60 -0.36
CA LEU A 20 -13.04 0.72 0.08
C LEU A 20 -14.31 1.17 -0.67
N GLY A 21 -14.84 0.30 -1.55
CA GLY A 21 -15.94 0.62 -2.48
C GLY A 21 -15.43 1.02 -3.86
N SER A 22 -16.01 0.45 -4.92
CA SER A 22 -15.58 0.69 -6.31
C SER A 22 -15.75 2.15 -6.78
N SER A 23 -16.51 2.97 -6.07
CA SER A 23 -16.64 4.41 -6.30
C SER A 23 -15.62 5.25 -5.53
N PHE A 24 -14.88 4.67 -4.59
CA PHE A 24 -13.89 5.40 -3.81
C PHE A 24 -12.64 5.72 -4.65
N VAL A 25 -12.22 6.99 -4.63
CA VAL A 25 -11.00 7.45 -5.28
C VAL A 25 -9.94 7.69 -4.22
N PRO A 26 -8.90 6.83 -4.13
CA PRO A 26 -7.82 7.04 -3.17
C PRO A 26 -7.12 8.39 -3.39
N PRO A 27 -6.70 9.10 -2.31
CA PRO A 27 -6.01 10.37 -2.42
C PRO A 27 -4.71 10.23 -3.22
N GLY A 28 -4.29 11.34 -3.86
CA GLY A 28 -3.07 11.39 -4.65
C GLY A 28 -1.82 11.31 -3.79
N PHE A 29 -1.06 10.23 -3.92
CA PHE A 29 0.29 10.09 -3.37
C PHE A 29 1.21 9.40 -4.39
N HIS A 30 2.53 9.57 -4.20
CA HIS A 30 3.52 9.02 -5.12
C HIS A 30 3.74 7.52 -4.85
N ALA A 31 2.79 6.72 -5.19
CA ALA A 31 2.86 5.26 -5.30
C ALA A 31 1.61 4.81 -6.07
N GLY A 32 1.51 5.20 -7.34
CA GLY A 32 0.34 4.98 -8.19
C GLY A 32 -0.10 3.53 -8.23
N GLY A 33 0.84 2.59 -8.21
CA GLY A 33 0.60 1.15 -8.18
C GLY A 33 -0.06 0.64 -6.89
N LEU A 34 -0.13 1.46 -5.83
CA LEU A 34 -0.79 1.12 -4.56
C LEU A 34 -2.14 1.84 -4.37
N ARG A 35 -2.57 2.66 -5.32
CA ARG A 35 -3.79 3.47 -5.24
C ARG A 35 -5.00 2.75 -5.83
N TYR A 36 -5.45 1.69 -5.18
CA TYR A 36 -6.62 0.92 -5.58
C TYR A 36 -7.71 1.01 -4.52
N HIS A 37 -8.97 0.90 -4.95
CA HIS A 37 -10.11 0.79 -4.05
C HIS A 37 -10.23 -0.61 -3.44
N GLY A 38 -9.68 -1.64 -4.10
CA GLY A 38 -9.79 -3.05 -3.70
C GLY A 38 -8.47 -3.80 -3.81
N MET A 39 -8.30 -4.79 -2.96
CA MET A 39 -7.15 -5.68 -2.91
C MET A 39 -7.43 -6.95 -3.74
N ALA A 40 -6.38 -7.55 -4.32
CA ALA A 40 -6.49 -8.82 -5.02
C ALA A 40 -7.26 -9.86 -4.20
N PRO A 41 -8.27 -10.54 -4.76
CA PRO A 41 -9.16 -11.43 -3.99
C PRO A 41 -8.44 -12.54 -3.25
N LEU A 42 -7.43 -13.15 -3.88
CA LEU A 42 -6.64 -14.20 -3.25
C LEU A 42 -5.84 -13.69 -2.04
N ILE A 43 -5.21 -12.51 -2.16
CA ILE A 43 -4.48 -11.87 -1.05
C ILE A 43 -5.44 -11.48 0.07
N SER A 44 -6.61 -10.94 -0.29
CA SER A 44 -7.65 -10.61 0.68
C SER A 44 -8.12 -11.85 1.46
N HIS A 45 -8.27 -12.97 0.77
CA HIS A 45 -8.70 -14.22 1.40
C HIS A 45 -7.65 -14.78 2.38
N ILE A 46 -6.38 -14.81 2.00
CA ILE A 46 -5.33 -15.28 2.91
C ILE A 46 -5.12 -14.35 4.10
N ALA A 47 -5.39 -13.04 3.94
CA ALA A 47 -5.40 -12.09 5.06
C ALA A 47 -6.59 -12.35 5.99
N ASP A 48 -7.79 -12.58 5.45
CA ASP A 48 -8.99 -12.94 6.21
C ASP A 48 -8.81 -14.25 7.01
N LEU A 49 -8.05 -15.19 6.45
CA LEU A 49 -7.66 -16.42 7.15
C LEU A 49 -6.56 -16.23 8.21
N GLY A 50 -6.02 -15.03 8.37
CA GLY A 50 -4.94 -14.74 9.32
C GLY A 50 -3.59 -15.37 8.94
N LEU A 51 -3.37 -15.73 7.68
CA LEU A 51 -2.12 -16.33 7.19
C LEU A 51 -1.06 -15.29 6.85
N ILE A 52 -1.47 -14.03 6.68
CA ILE A 52 -0.58 -12.88 6.49
C ILE A 52 -1.06 -11.72 7.35
N GLU A 53 -0.14 -10.82 7.67
CA GLU A 53 -0.42 -9.56 8.35
C GLU A 53 -0.34 -8.40 7.37
N SER A 54 -1.07 -7.33 7.66
CA SER A 54 -1.02 -6.09 6.89
C SER A 54 -0.48 -4.94 7.75
N ALA A 55 0.28 -4.04 7.11
CA ALA A 55 0.76 -2.82 7.74
C ALA A 55 0.44 -1.59 6.88
N ALA A 56 0.00 -0.51 7.52
CA ALA A 56 -0.22 0.76 6.85
C ALA A 56 1.03 1.65 7.05
N LEU A 57 1.70 1.97 5.95
CA LEU A 57 2.90 2.81 5.94
C LEU A 57 2.60 4.15 5.27
N LYS A 58 3.10 5.22 5.87
CA LYS A 58 2.90 6.58 5.36
C LYS A 58 3.97 6.96 4.36
N GLN A 59 3.60 7.77 3.37
CA GLN A 59 4.46 8.09 2.22
C GLN A 59 5.78 8.77 2.63
N VAL A 60 5.77 9.71 3.57
CA VAL A 60 7.00 10.42 3.98
C VAL A 60 8.02 9.43 4.55
N GLY A 61 7.60 8.56 5.47
CA GLY A 61 8.47 7.52 6.03
C GLY A 61 8.94 6.49 5.00
N CYS A 62 8.14 6.21 3.97
CA CYS A 62 8.56 5.33 2.87
C CYS A 62 9.63 5.98 2.01
N PHE A 63 9.52 7.28 1.68
CA PHE A 63 10.56 8.02 0.96
C PHE A 63 11.86 8.14 1.78
N GLU A 64 11.77 8.37 3.10
CA GLU A 64 12.95 8.34 3.99
C GLU A 64 13.68 6.99 3.90
N ALA A 65 12.94 5.89 3.98
CA ALA A 65 13.48 4.54 3.84
C ALA A 65 14.10 4.31 2.46
N GLY A 66 13.44 4.76 1.39
CA GLY A 66 13.94 4.68 0.02
C GLY A 66 15.26 5.43 -0.18
N VAL A 67 15.38 6.64 0.37
CA VAL A 67 16.62 7.43 0.35
C VAL A 67 17.74 6.75 1.15
N GLN A 68 17.41 6.22 2.34
CA GLN A 68 18.36 5.45 3.15
C GLN A 68 18.87 4.23 2.38
N PHE A 69 17.99 3.48 1.76
CA PHE A 69 18.32 2.30 0.95
C PHE A 69 19.20 2.67 -0.24
N ALA A 70 18.84 3.73 -0.97
CA ALA A 70 19.62 4.18 -2.12
C ALA A 70 21.06 4.59 -1.72
N ARG A 71 21.23 5.20 -0.55
CA ARG A 71 22.56 5.57 -0.03
C ARG A 71 23.37 4.37 0.43
N ALA A 72 22.73 3.33 0.95
CA ALA A 72 23.39 2.13 1.44
C ALA A 72 23.71 1.15 0.33
N GLU A 73 22.77 0.94 -0.61
CA GLU A 73 22.83 -0.14 -1.60
C GLU A 73 23.10 0.35 -3.03
N GLY A 74 23.06 1.67 -3.27
CA GLY A 74 23.25 2.24 -4.61
C GLY A 74 22.07 2.00 -5.55
N ILE A 75 20.91 1.59 -5.04
CA ILE A 75 19.69 1.28 -5.81
C ILE A 75 18.61 2.26 -5.40
N LEU A 76 18.07 3.01 -6.37
CA LEU A 76 16.94 3.91 -6.16
C LEU A 76 15.63 3.14 -6.36
N PRO A 77 14.86 2.86 -5.29
CA PRO A 77 13.60 2.12 -5.41
C PRO A 77 12.48 2.98 -6.01
N ALA A 78 11.53 2.35 -6.68
CA ALA A 78 10.27 3.00 -7.03
C ALA A 78 9.49 3.39 -5.76
N PRO A 79 8.62 4.41 -5.79
CA PRO A 79 7.80 4.79 -4.64
C PRO A 79 6.98 3.64 -4.05
N GLU A 80 6.48 2.74 -4.88
CA GLU A 80 5.81 1.50 -4.44
C GLU A 80 6.77 0.59 -3.66
N ALA A 81 7.97 0.37 -4.19
CA ALA A 81 8.99 -0.48 -3.57
C ALA A 81 9.54 0.09 -2.26
N THR A 82 9.47 1.43 -2.06
CA THR A 82 9.87 2.05 -0.78
C THR A 82 9.04 1.54 0.40
N HIS A 83 7.80 1.11 0.18
CA HIS A 83 6.97 0.51 1.22
C HIS A 83 7.54 -0.83 1.69
N ALA A 84 8.00 -1.67 0.77
CA ALA A 84 8.65 -2.93 1.11
C ALA A 84 10.00 -2.69 1.83
N VAL A 85 10.78 -1.71 1.37
CA VAL A 85 12.02 -1.27 2.03
C VAL A 85 11.75 -0.79 3.45
N LYS A 86 10.73 0.06 3.64
CA LYS A 86 10.32 0.55 4.98
C LYS A 86 9.92 -0.61 5.88
N GLY A 87 9.10 -1.54 5.39
CA GLY A 87 8.71 -2.73 6.13
C GLY A 87 9.92 -3.59 6.54
N ALA A 88 10.88 -3.79 5.63
CA ALA A 88 12.11 -4.53 5.92
C ALA A 88 12.97 -3.84 6.99
N ILE A 89 13.09 -2.51 6.94
CA ILE A 89 13.81 -1.73 7.95
C ILE A 89 13.11 -1.85 9.32
N ASP A 90 11.79 -1.72 9.37
CA ASP A 90 11.02 -1.82 10.61
C ASP A 90 11.17 -3.21 11.24
N GLU A 91 11.15 -4.25 10.42
CA GLU A 91 11.35 -5.63 10.86
C GLU A 91 12.79 -5.86 11.36
N ALA A 92 13.79 -5.34 10.67
CA ALA A 92 15.18 -5.39 11.12
C ALA A 92 15.36 -4.68 12.48
N LEU A 93 14.70 -3.54 12.66
CA LEU A 93 14.70 -2.81 13.94
C LEU A 93 13.97 -3.59 15.04
N ARG A 94 12.90 -4.32 14.71
CA ARG A 94 12.22 -5.23 15.65
C ARG A 94 13.19 -6.34 16.08
N CYS A 95 13.82 -7.02 15.12
CA CYS A 95 14.81 -8.08 15.42
C CYS A 95 15.95 -7.58 16.32
N LYS A 96 16.44 -6.36 16.02
CA LYS A 96 17.49 -5.74 16.85
C LYS A 96 17.02 -5.50 18.28
N ARG A 97 15.81 -4.98 18.50
CA ARG A 97 15.26 -4.75 19.84
C ARG A 97 15.05 -6.05 20.64
N GLU A 98 14.68 -7.12 19.93
CA GLU A 98 14.42 -8.43 20.53
C GLU A 98 15.68 -9.30 20.67
N GLY A 99 16.82 -8.85 20.15
CA GLY A 99 18.08 -9.62 20.15
C GLY A 99 18.01 -10.87 19.28
N LYS A 100 17.16 -10.88 18.23
CA LYS A 100 16.98 -12.00 17.33
C LYS A 100 17.76 -11.79 16.03
N ALA A 101 18.36 -12.85 15.51
CA ALA A 101 18.99 -12.89 14.20
C ALA A 101 18.06 -13.63 13.23
N GLU A 102 17.46 -12.88 12.31
CA GLU A 102 16.52 -13.40 11.32
C GLU A 102 16.93 -12.96 9.90
N THR A 103 16.52 -13.72 8.89
CA THR A 103 16.67 -13.34 7.49
C THR A 103 15.38 -12.69 7.02
N ILE A 104 15.47 -11.45 6.52
CA ILE A 104 14.32 -10.67 6.04
C ILE A 104 14.37 -10.62 4.52
N LEU A 105 13.35 -11.21 3.88
CA LEU A 105 13.15 -11.14 2.45
C LEU A 105 12.09 -10.09 2.13
N PHE A 106 12.37 -9.20 1.18
CA PHE A 106 11.39 -8.24 0.67
C PHE A 106 11.44 -8.15 -0.85
N ASN A 107 10.35 -7.73 -1.48
CA ASN A 107 10.27 -7.53 -2.91
C ASN A 107 10.69 -6.12 -3.29
N LEU A 108 11.75 -6.00 -4.09
CA LEU A 108 12.17 -4.75 -4.73
C LEU A 108 11.59 -4.71 -6.15
N CYS A 109 10.30 -4.37 -6.27
CA CYS A 109 9.50 -4.56 -7.48
C CYS A 109 9.62 -3.44 -8.52
N GLY A 110 10.49 -2.44 -8.33
CA GLY A 110 10.69 -1.38 -9.30
C GLY A 110 11.78 -0.40 -8.90
N HIS A 111 12.37 0.24 -9.92
CA HIS A 111 13.34 1.31 -9.76
C HIS A 111 12.69 2.69 -9.84
N GLY A 112 13.28 3.68 -9.18
CA GLY A 112 12.76 5.05 -9.09
C GLY A 112 13.29 6.01 -10.17
N HIS A 113 13.89 5.52 -11.26
CA HIS A 113 14.49 6.42 -12.27
C HIS A 113 13.46 7.27 -13.01
N PHE A 114 12.21 6.82 -13.10
CA PHE A 114 11.10 7.59 -13.65
C PHE A 114 10.38 8.45 -12.61
N ASP A 115 10.75 8.33 -11.32
CA ASP A 115 10.08 8.96 -10.18
C ASP A 115 10.96 10.04 -9.52
N MET A 116 11.97 10.52 -10.24
CA MET A 116 12.93 11.51 -9.73
C MET A 116 12.23 12.78 -9.23
N GLN A 117 11.14 13.21 -9.88
CA GLN A 117 10.38 14.37 -9.44
C GLN A 117 9.78 14.15 -8.04
N ALA A 118 9.28 12.94 -7.74
CA ALA A 118 8.75 12.61 -6.43
C ALA A 118 9.85 12.68 -5.34
N TYR A 119 11.05 12.19 -5.65
CA TYR A 119 12.19 12.33 -4.75
C TYR A 119 12.65 13.78 -4.57
N MET A 120 12.63 14.57 -5.63
CA MET A 120 12.92 16.02 -5.54
C MET A 120 11.88 16.73 -4.65
N ASP A 121 10.61 16.41 -4.80
CA ASP A 121 9.54 16.98 -3.99
C ASP A 121 9.64 16.51 -2.53
N PHE A 122 10.08 15.28 -2.28
CA PHE A 122 10.43 14.81 -0.94
C PHE A 122 11.54 15.65 -0.31
N PHE A 123 12.67 15.87 -1.00
CA PHE A 123 13.76 16.70 -0.50
C PHE A 123 13.38 18.16 -0.34
N ALA A 124 12.45 18.65 -1.13
CA ALA A 124 11.90 20.00 -1.00
C ALA A 124 10.86 20.15 0.13
N GLY A 125 10.55 19.08 0.87
CA GLY A 125 9.57 19.08 1.95
C GLY A 125 8.11 19.26 1.47
N LYS A 126 7.82 18.93 0.22
CA LYS A 126 6.49 19.10 -0.37
C LYS A 126 5.57 17.90 -0.17
N LEU A 127 6.14 16.73 0.16
CA LEU A 127 5.33 15.55 0.40
C LEU A 127 4.71 15.59 1.78
N THR A 128 3.43 15.25 1.85
CA THR A 128 2.67 15.16 3.10
C THR A 128 2.00 13.79 3.19
N ASP A 129 1.84 13.30 4.40
CA ASP A 129 1.08 12.09 4.64
C ASP A 129 -0.41 12.37 4.42
N GLN A 130 -1.04 11.52 3.64
CA GLN A 130 -2.46 11.63 3.31
C GLN A 130 -3.32 11.03 4.43
N VAL A 131 -4.46 11.66 4.66
CA VAL A 131 -5.52 11.17 5.55
C VAL A 131 -6.77 10.98 4.70
N TYR A 132 -7.45 9.85 4.88
CA TYR A 132 -8.71 9.60 4.19
C TYR A 132 -9.83 10.47 4.76
N ASP A 133 -10.72 10.95 3.88
CA ASP A 133 -11.98 11.54 4.31
C ASP A 133 -12.94 10.43 4.71
N GLU A 134 -13.27 10.36 6.00
CA GLU A 134 -14.13 9.33 6.54
C GLU A 134 -15.56 9.39 5.97
N SER A 135 -16.02 10.56 5.57
CA SER A 135 -17.35 10.74 4.99
C SER A 135 -17.42 10.21 3.55
N GLU A 136 -16.38 10.44 2.76
CA GLU A 136 -16.26 9.88 1.40
C GLU A 136 -16.14 8.36 1.45
N LEU A 137 -15.35 7.85 2.38
CA LEU A 137 -15.21 6.41 2.60
C LEU A 137 -16.54 5.77 3.00
N ALA A 138 -17.27 6.37 3.94
CA ALA A 138 -18.57 5.87 4.39
C ALA A 138 -19.59 5.84 3.23
N MET A 139 -19.65 6.86 2.39
CA MET A 139 -20.50 6.89 1.20
C MET A 139 -20.14 5.78 0.20
N ALA A 140 -18.86 5.57 -0.05
CA ALA A 140 -18.41 4.54 -0.97
C ALA A 140 -18.72 3.12 -0.45
N LEU A 141 -18.54 2.88 0.84
CA LEU A 141 -18.88 1.62 1.49
C LEU A 141 -20.39 1.35 1.51
N ALA A 142 -21.21 2.39 1.64
CA ALA A 142 -22.67 2.26 1.57
C ALA A 142 -23.15 1.82 0.16
N GLY A 143 -22.35 2.05 -0.88
CA GLY A 143 -22.62 1.64 -2.26
C GLY A 143 -22.20 0.21 -2.60
N LEU A 144 -21.66 -0.55 -1.65
CA LEU A 144 -21.25 -1.94 -1.89
C LEU A 144 -22.45 -2.83 -2.27
N PRO A 145 -22.28 -3.82 -3.15
CA PRO A 145 -23.30 -4.76 -3.51
C PRO A 145 -23.80 -5.55 -2.31
N SER A 146 -25.11 -5.65 -2.14
CA SER A 146 -25.70 -6.59 -1.18
C SER A 146 -25.76 -7.97 -1.83
N VAL A 147 -25.07 -8.94 -1.26
CA VAL A 147 -25.15 -10.34 -1.68
C VAL A 147 -25.94 -11.08 -0.61
N ALA A 148 -26.99 -11.81 -1.02
CA ALA A 148 -27.72 -12.66 -0.10
C ALA A 148 -26.75 -13.69 0.49
N ALA A 149 -26.74 -13.83 1.80
CA ALA A 149 -26.01 -14.91 2.44
C ALA A 149 -26.65 -16.26 2.03
N GLU A 150 -25.83 -17.14 1.46
CA GLU A 150 -26.22 -18.52 1.23
C GLU A 150 -26.28 -19.31 2.54
#